data_70285b2b003bfc64c975aadf7e6d51dd
#
_entry.id   70285b2b003bfc64c975aadf7e6d51dd
#
_cell.length_a   1.000
_cell.length_b   1.000
_cell.length_c   1.000
_cell.angle_alpha   90.00
_cell.angle_beta   90.00
_cell.angle_gamma   90.00
#
_symmetry.space_group_name_H-M   'P 1'
#
loop_
_entity.id
_entity.type
_entity.pdbx_description
1 polymer ?
#
loop_
_entity_poly.entity_id
_entity_poly.type
_entity_poly.pdbx_seq_one_letter_code
_entity_poly.pdbx_strand_id
1 'polypeptide(L)'
;RNPANYKDIVGSVIYADKNDAINAINHARNWNNCSQSERSCILDKAANLYEENFGELFSVLTREAGKTTFDAIGELREAVDFLRFYANQAKDYKDFPCKGIFTCISPWNFPLAIFTGQIAAALSVGNGVLAKPAESTSICAAIAVKLLHQAGVPKNVLQLIPGKGEVVGNILSSSKNINGVCFTGSTETAHKINKNIAENSPIDTAFIAETGGLNAMIV
;
A
#
# COMPACT_ATOMS: atom_id res chain seq x y z
N ARG A 1 -8.65 -14.80 10.62
CA ARG A 1 -8.41 -15.61 11.84
C ARG A 1 -6.93 -15.63 12.15
N ASN A 2 -6.58 -15.81 13.41
CA ASN A 2 -5.20 -15.94 13.84
C ASN A 2 -4.60 -17.29 13.34
N PRO A 3 -3.50 -17.27 12.58
CA PRO A 3 -2.88 -18.49 12.05
C PRO A 3 -2.35 -19.43 13.15
N ALA A 4 -1.99 -18.91 14.31
CA ALA A 4 -1.55 -19.71 15.47
C ALA A 4 -2.73 -20.27 16.30
N ASN A 5 -3.93 -19.71 16.16
CA ASN A 5 -5.13 -20.14 16.88
C ASN A 5 -6.40 -19.85 16.07
N TYR A 6 -6.87 -20.80 15.30
CA TYR A 6 -8.04 -20.63 14.42
C TYR A 6 -9.36 -20.32 15.15
N LYS A 7 -9.44 -20.49 16.47
CA LYS A 7 -10.58 -20.06 17.29
C LYS A 7 -10.56 -18.55 17.57
N ASP A 8 -9.40 -17.91 17.47
CA ASP A 8 -9.26 -16.47 17.64
C ASP A 8 -9.67 -15.75 16.33
N ILE A 9 -10.78 -15.03 16.41
CA ILE A 9 -11.27 -14.21 15.29
C ILE A 9 -10.69 -12.82 15.45
N VAL A 10 -9.75 -12.44 14.59
CA VAL A 10 -9.09 -11.12 14.60
C VAL A 10 -10.07 -10.03 14.16
N GLY A 11 -10.88 -10.32 13.16
CA GLY A 11 -11.87 -9.41 12.61
C GLY A 11 -12.52 -9.98 11.35
N SER A 12 -13.28 -9.14 10.65
CA SER A 12 -13.91 -9.47 9.37
C SER A 12 -13.64 -8.37 8.35
N VAL A 13 -13.50 -8.76 7.08
CA VAL A 13 -13.26 -7.84 5.96
C VAL A 13 -14.32 -8.09 4.90
N ILE A 14 -14.95 -7.02 4.43
CA ILE A 14 -15.81 -7.05 3.26
C ILE A 14 -14.90 -6.77 2.06
N TYR A 15 -14.79 -7.73 1.15
CA TYR A 15 -13.99 -7.55 -0.05
C TYR A 15 -14.75 -6.69 -1.06
N ALA A 16 -14.01 -5.77 -1.66
CA ALA A 16 -14.48 -5.00 -2.80
C ALA A 16 -14.80 -5.94 -3.99
N ASP A 17 -15.85 -5.62 -4.69
CA ASP A 17 -16.21 -6.26 -5.94
C ASP A 17 -15.69 -5.47 -7.16
N LYS A 18 -16.12 -5.89 -8.35
CA LYS A 18 -15.78 -5.22 -9.62
C LYS A 18 -16.27 -3.76 -9.66
N ASN A 19 -17.48 -3.50 -9.18
CA ASN A 19 -18.06 -2.16 -9.21
C ASN A 19 -17.36 -1.23 -8.22
N ASP A 20 -17.01 -1.75 -7.04
CA ASP A 20 -16.23 -1.01 -6.05
C ASP A 20 -14.87 -0.58 -6.61
N ALA A 21 -14.15 -1.49 -7.29
CA ALA A 21 -12.88 -1.18 -7.92
C ALA A 21 -13.00 -0.11 -9.02
N ILE A 22 -14.00 -0.21 -9.87
CA ILE A 22 -14.28 0.80 -10.92
C ILE A 22 -14.65 2.14 -10.30
N ASN A 23 -15.50 2.15 -9.29
CA ASN A 23 -15.88 3.36 -8.57
C ASN A 23 -14.67 4.01 -7.89
N ALA A 24 -13.79 3.23 -7.28
CA ALA A 24 -12.56 3.73 -6.66
C ALA A 24 -11.67 4.43 -7.69
N ILE A 25 -11.46 3.84 -8.87
CA ILE A 25 -10.70 4.46 -9.95
C ILE A 25 -11.34 5.79 -10.38
N ASN A 26 -12.64 5.84 -10.55
CA ASN A 26 -13.36 7.05 -11.00
C ASN A 26 -13.32 8.18 -9.97
N HIS A 27 -13.26 7.86 -8.68
CA HIS A 27 -13.18 8.83 -7.58
C HIS A 27 -11.74 9.17 -7.16
N ALA A 28 -10.74 8.43 -7.62
CA ALA A 28 -9.35 8.70 -7.30
C ALA A 28 -8.92 10.09 -7.80
N ARG A 29 -8.15 10.79 -6.99
CA ARG A 29 -7.56 12.09 -7.32
C ARG A 29 -6.10 12.10 -6.92
N ASN A 30 -5.28 12.79 -7.72
CA ASN A 30 -3.93 13.12 -7.31
C ASN A 30 -3.96 14.19 -6.20
N TRP A 31 -2.81 14.42 -5.57
CA TRP A 31 -2.69 15.33 -4.42
C TRP A 31 -2.06 16.68 -4.79
N ASN A 32 -2.37 17.20 -5.97
CA ASN A 32 -1.77 18.43 -6.50
C ASN A 32 -2.16 19.71 -5.74
N ASN A 33 -3.28 19.71 -5.03
CA ASN A 33 -3.76 20.84 -4.24
C ASN A 33 -3.06 20.97 -2.87
N CYS A 34 -2.09 20.10 -2.58
CA CYS A 34 -1.27 20.11 -1.37
C CYS A 34 0.18 20.29 -1.79
N SER A 35 0.88 21.24 -1.20
CA SER A 35 2.29 21.47 -1.49
C SER A 35 3.16 20.30 -1.03
N GLN A 36 4.35 20.17 -1.61
CA GLN A 36 5.30 19.12 -1.20
C GLN A 36 5.62 19.21 0.31
N SER A 37 5.81 20.41 0.84
CA SER A 37 6.09 20.62 2.27
C SER A 37 4.94 20.19 3.16
N GLU A 38 3.69 20.49 2.78
CA GLU A 38 2.51 20.05 3.53
C GLU A 38 2.36 18.53 3.49
N ARG A 39 2.58 17.90 2.31
CA ARG A 39 2.57 16.45 2.21
C ARG A 39 3.63 15.80 3.11
N SER A 40 4.83 16.34 3.15
CA SER A 40 5.90 15.88 4.04
C SER A 40 5.49 15.97 5.51
N CYS A 41 4.93 17.09 5.95
CA CYS A 41 4.44 17.25 7.32
C CYS A 41 3.32 16.24 7.66
N ILE A 42 2.43 15.93 6.70
CA ILE A 42 1.36 14.94 6.90
C ILE A 42 1.93 13.54 7.01
N LEU A 43 2.94 13.18 6.19
CA LEU A 43 3.60 11.87 6.27
C LEU A 43 4.39 11.71 7.58
N ASP A 44 5.09 12.76 8.04
CA ASP A 44 5.77 12.76 9.34
C ASP A 44 4.76 12.60 10.50
N LYS A 45 3.60 13.28 10.41
CA LYS A 45 2.52 13.08 11.38
C LYS A 45 1.97 11.66 11.33
N ALA A 46 1.85 11.04 10.16
CA ALA A 46 1.43 9.65 10.04
C ALA A 46 2.45 8.71 10.70
N ALA A 47 3.75 8.97 10.53
CA ALA A 47 4.82 8.23 11.21
C ALA A 47 4.66 8.27 12.75
N ASN A 48 4.41 9.46 13.30
CA ASN A 48 4.18 9.62 14.74
C ASN A 48 2.91 8.87 15.19
N LEU A 49 1.81 8.94 14.41
CA LEU A 49 0.59 8.20 14.73
C LEU A 49 0.81 6.67 14.69
N TYR A 50 1.67 6.17 13.81
CA TYR A 50 2.03 4.74 13.79
C TYR A 50 2.77 4.36 15.07
N GLU A 51 3.75 5.16 15.50
CA GLU A 51 4.47 4.94 16.74
C GLU A 51 3.54 5.03 17.98
N GLU A 52 2.64 6.00 18.04
CA GLU A 52 1.67 6.16 19.13
C GLU A 52 0.68 5.00 19.21
N ASN A 53 0.34 4.38 18.08
CA ASN A 53 -0.60 3.26 17.99
C ASN A 53 0.10 1.88 17.91
N PHE A 54 1.34 1.79 18.39
CA PHE A 54 2.14 0.55 18.31
C PHE A 54 1.43 -0.68 18.88
N GLY A 55 0.68 -0.53 19.96
CA GLY A 55 -0.02 -1.64 20.61
C GLY A 55 -1.10 -2.27 19.71
N GLU A 56 -1.91 -1.45 19.00
CA GLU A 56 -2.90 -1.92 18.05
C GLU A 56 -2.22 -2.58 16.85
N LEU A 57 -1.17 -1.96 16.31
CA LEU A 57 -0.40 -2.47 15.17
C LEU A 57 0.30 -3.80 15.51
N PHE A 58 0.96 -3.91 16.67
CA PHE A 58 1.57 -5.17 17.10
C PHE A 58 0.54 -6.28 17.30
N SER A 59 -0.61 -5.95 17.90
CA SER A 59 -1.69 -6.91 18.11
C SER A 59 -2.20 -7.46 16.77
N VAL A 60 -2.39 -6.62 15.76
CA VAL A 60 -2.88 -7.09 14.47
C VAL A 60 -1.79 -7.82 13.67
N LEU A 61 -0.54 -7.35 13.71
CA LEU A 61 0.58 -8.02 13.06
C LEU A 61 0.80 -9.44 13.59
N THR A 62 0.71 -9.62 14.91
CA THR A 62 0.86 -10.95 15.52
C THR A 62 -0.35 -11.85 15.27
N ARG A 63 -1.58 -11.32 15.35
CA ARG A 63 -2.80 -12.13 15.27
C ARG A 63 -3.30 -12.35 13.85
N GLU A 64 -3.13 -11.40 12.93
CA GLU A 64 -3.55 -11.54 11.53
C GLU A 64 -2.44 -12.14 10.66
N ALA A 65 -1.22 -11.60 10.76
CA ALA A 65 -0.09 -12.01 9.92
C ALA A 65 0.80 -13.10 10.55
N GLY A 66 0.58 -13.46 11.82
CA GLY A 66 1.38 -14.48 12.49
C GLY A 66 2.82 -14.04 12.81
N LYS A 67 3.08 -12.74 12.86
CA LYS A 67 4.40 -12.19 13.17
C LYS A 67 4.81 -12.47 14.61
N THR A 68 6.11 -12.73 14.82
CA THR A 68 6.68 -12.67 16.18
C THR A 68 6.69 -11.23 16.69
N THR A 69 6.87 -11.03 17.98
CA THR A 69 7.00 -9.67 18.54
C THR A 69 8.17 -8.91 17.92
N PHE A 70 9.30 -9.57 17.71
CA PHE A 70 10.47 -8.96 17.07
C PHE A 70 10.19 -8.53 15.63
N ASP A 71 9.52 -9.39 14.86
CA ASP A 71 9.15 -9.06 13.48
C ASP A 71 8.12 -7.92 13.44
N ALA A 72 7.17 -7.89 14.38
CA ALA A 72 6.19 -6.80 14.48
C ALA A 72 6.85 -5.45 14.81
N ILE A 73 7.87 -5.45 15.68
CA ILE A 73 8.69 -4.26 15.96
C ILE A 73 9.44 -3.83 14.69
N GLY A 74 10.04 -4.78 13.97
CA GLY A 74 10.72 -4.52 12.71
C GLY A 74 9.80 -3.89 11.65
N GLU A 75 8.60 -4.45 11.47
CA GLU A 75 7.58 -3.94 10.56
C GLU A 75 7.16 -2.50 10.88
N LEU A 76 6.91 -2.20 12.15
CA LEU A 76 6.54 -0.85 12.55
C LEU A 76 7.68 0.15 12.29
N ARG A 77 8.90 -0.20 12.68
CA ARG A 77 10.07 0.66 12.47
C ARG A 77 10.30 0.95 10.99
N GLU A 78 10.25 -0.09 10.16
CA GLU A 78 10.43 0.05 8.71
C GLU A 78 9.30 0.89 8.09
N ALA A 79 8.05 0.71 8.50
CA ALA A 79 6.93 1.54 8.04
C ALA A 79 7.11 3.02 8.39
N VAL A 80 7.53 3.31 9.62
CA VAL A 80 7.83 4.66 10.10
C VAL A 80 9.01 5.26 9.33
N ASP A 81 10.06 4.48 9.12
CA ASP A 81 11.24 4.89 8.37
C ASP A 81 10.87 5.22 6.91
N PHE A 82 10.03 4.42 6.25
CA PHE A 82 9.52 4.73 4.90
C PHE A 82 8.75 6.04 4.85
N LEU A 83 7.86 6.30 5.81
CA LEU A 83 7.10 7.55 5.86
C LEU A 83 8.04 8.77 5.95
N ARG A 84 9.00 8.74 6.86
CA ARG A 84 9.98 9.81 7.08
C ARG A 84 10.97 9.92 5.91
N PHE A 85 11.43 8.80 5.38
CA PHE A 85 12.35 8.75 4.24
C PHE A 85 11.74 9.42 3.00
N TYR A 86 10.54 8.99 2.58
CA TYR A 86 9.91 9.55 1.39
C TYR A 86 9.42 10.98 1.60
N ALA A 87 9.00 11.36 2.81
CA ALA A 87 8.71 12.76 3.15
C ALA A 87 9.93 13.67 2.94
N ASN A 88 11.13 13.17 3.27
CA ASN A 88 12.38 13.91 3.07
C ASN A 88 12.83 13.89 1.61
N GLN A 89 12.83 12.73 0.96
CA GLN A 89 13.26 12.56 -0.44
C GLN A 89 12.43 13.38 -1.43
N ALA A 90 11.14 13.57 -1.16
CA ALA A 90 10.26 14.35 -2.01
C ALA A 90 10.71 15.81 -2.21
N LYS A 91 11.55 16.35 -1.33
CA LYS A 91 12.11 17.71 -1.44
C LYS A 91 12.95 17.87 -2.70
N ASP A 92 13.63 16.81 -3.13
CA ASP A 92 14.48 16.79 -4.33
C ASP A 92 13.64 16.77 -5.62
N TYR A 93 12.33 16.43 -5.51
CA TYR A 93 11.40 16.29 -6.63
C TYR A 93 10.28 17.34 -6.63
N LYS A 94 10.40 18.40 -5.84
CA LYS A 94 9.36 19.44 -5.67
C LYS A 94 8.92 20.11 -6.98
N ASP A 95 9.83 20.22 -7.96
CA ASP A 95 9.59 20.89 -9.24
C ASP A 95 9.08 19.94 -10.33
N PHE A 96 8.93 18.64 -10.02
CA PHE A 96 8.39 17.65 -10.95
C PHE A 96 6.89 17.49 -10.73
N PRO A 97 6.08 17.42 -11.81
CA PRO A 97 4.65 17.13 -11.69
C PRO A 97 4.44 15.69 -11.20
N CYS A 98 3.37 15.47 -10.44
CA CYS A 98 2.95 14.11 -10.14
C CYS A 98 2.58 13.37 -11.42
N LYS A 99 2.78 12.05 -11.43
CA LYS A 99 2.44 11.21 -12.59
C LYS A 99 0.94 10.92 -12.69
N GLY A 100 0.23 10.91 -11.57
CA GLY A 100 -1.22 10.69 -11.53
C GLY A 100 -1.66 9.69 -10.46
N ILE A 101 -2.39 8.65 -10.85
CA ILE A 101 -2.93 7.63 -9.93
C ILE A 101 -2.07 6.36 -9.99
N PHE A 102 -1.66 5.89 -8.82
CA PHE A 102 -0.92 4.64 -8.65
C PHE A 102 -1.76 3.56 -7.97
N THR A 103 -1.70 2.36 -8.49
CA THR A 103 -2.15 1.16 -7.79
C THR A 103 -0.97 0.57 -7.01
N CYS A 104 -1.12 0.44 -5.69
CA CYS A 104 -0.13 -0.18 -4.81
C CYS A 104 -0.65 -1.55 -4.36
N ILE A 105 0.02 -2.62 -4.77
CA ILE A 105 -0.33 -4.00 -4.45
C ILE A 105 0.76 -4.60 -3.59
N SER A 106 0.46 -4.87 -2.33
CA SER A 106 1.43 -5.30 -1.32
C SER A 106 1.31 -6.78 -0.96
N PRO A 107 2.39 -7.40 -0.47
CA PRO A 107 2.42 -8.80 -0.09
C PRO A 107 1.83 -9.03 1.31
N TRP A 108 1.60 -10.29 1.66
CA TRP A 108 1.10 -10.69 2.97
C TRP A 108 2.18 -10.76 4.06
N ASN A 109 3.44 -10.99 3.68
CA ASN A 109 4.54 -11.24 4.61
C ASN A 109 5.18 -9.95 5.19
N PHE A 110 4.95 -8.80 4.57
CA PHE A 110 5.28 -7.46 5.10
C PHE A 110 4.06 -6.55 4.98
N PRO A 111 2.99 -6.85 5.76
CA PRO A 111 1.67 -6.24 5.57
C PRO A 111 1.59 -4.79 6.02
N LEU A 112 2.51 -4.32 6.85
CA LEU A 112 2.60 -2.93 7.28
C LEU A 112 3.71 -2.18 6.57
N ALA A 113 4.94 -2.71 6.58
CA ALA A 113 6.13 -2.00 6.09
C ALA A 113 6.07 -1.77 4.58
N ILE A 114 6.00 -2.83 3.78
CA ILE A 114 5.97 -2.70 2.31
C ILE A 114 4.68 -2.00 1.86
N PHE A 115 3.54 -2.30 2.47
CA PHE A 115 2.28 -1.61 2.20
C PHE A 115 2.42 -0.09 2.39
N THR A 116 2.98 0.34 3.52
CA THR A 116 3.20 1.76 3.83
C THR A 116 4.25 2.38 2.89
N GLY A 117 5.33 1.67 2.61
CA GLY A 117 6.41 2.17 1.76
C GLY A 117 5.95 2.52 0.34
N GLN A 118 5.18 1.65 -0.31
CA GLN A 118 4.61 1.91 -1.63
C GLN A 118 3.68 3.13 -1.61
N ILE A 119 2.81 3.24 -0.60
CA ILE A 119 1.87 4.35 -0.44
C ILE A 119 2.62 5.66 -0.18
N ALA A 120 3.57 5.67 0.76
CA ALA A 120 4.35 6.84 1.13
C ALA A 120 5.15 7.41 -0.06
N ALA A 121 5.79 6.53 -0.83
CA ALA A 121 6.53 6.91 -2.04
C ALA A 121 5.63 7.62 -3.06
N ALA A 122 4.45 7.08 -3.34
CA ALA A 122 3.52 7.68 -4.29
C ALA A 122 2.92 8.99 -3.79
N LEU A 123 2.49 9.04 -2.51
CA LEU A 123 1.86 10.22 -1.91
C LEU A 123 2.82 11.40 -1.76
N SER A 124 4.08 11.15 -1.40
CA SER A 124 5.07 12.20 -1.14
C SER A 124 5.29 13.13 -2.32
N VAL A 125 5.22 12.60 -3.54
CA VAL A 125 5.37 13.36 -4.79
C VAL A 125 4.03 13.76 -5.42
N GLY A 126 2.92 13.65 -4.68
CA GLY A 126 1.61 14.19 -5.09
C GLY A 126 0.74 13.25 -5.92
N ASN A 127 1.09 11.98 -6.05
CA ASN A 127 0.21 11.01 -6.71
C ASN A 127 -0.98 10.64 -5.80
N GLY A 128 -2.06 10.16 -6.43
CA GLY A 128 -3.13 9.45 -5.72
C GLY A 128 -2.85 7.95 -5.66
N VAL A 129 -3.43 7.26 -4.69
CA VAL A 129 -3.16 5.85 -4.42
C VAL A 129 -4.43 5.03 -4.27
N LEU A 130 -4.49 3.93 -5.01
CA LEU A 130 -5.41 2.82 -4.81
C LEU A 130 -4.63 1.68 -4.17
N ALA A 131 -4.82 1.48 -2.87
CA ALA A 131 -4.06 0.53 -2.06
C ALA A 131 -4.78 -0.81 -1.96
N LYS A 132 -4.20 -1.85 -2.57
CA LYS A 132 -4.69 -3.22 -2.49
C LYS A 132 -3.77 -4.07 -1.62
N PRO A 133 -4.14 -4.34 -0.37
CA PRO A 133 -3.39 -5.27 0.47
C PRO A 133 -3.55 -6.72 0.00
N ALA A 134 -2.73 -7.61 0.51
CA ALA A 134 -2.99 -9.03 0.41
C ALA A 134 -4.27 -9.40 1.17
N GLU A 135 -5.00 -10.40 0.69
CA GLU A 135 -6.30 -10.81 1.24
C GLU A 135 -6.20 -11.22 2.71
N SER A 136 -5.11 -11.89 3.08
CA SER A 136 -4.89 -12.42 4.43
C SER A 136 -4.50 -11.36 5.48
N THR A 137 -4.19 -10.13 5.07
CA THR A 137 -3.65 -9.06 5.95
C THR A 137 -4.35 -7.72 5.75
N SER A 138 -5.63 -7.76 5.43
CA SER A 138 -6.42 -6.56 5.11
C SER A 138 -6.76 -5.71 6.35
N ILE A 139 -6.81 -6.29 7.56
CA ILE A 139 -7.10 -5.54 8.79
C ILE A 139 -5.90 -4.66 9.16
N CYS A 140 -4.68 -5.19 9.07
CA CYS A 140 -3.47 -4.40 9.25
C CYS A 140 -3.45 -3.19 8.31
N ALA A 141 -3.72 -3.41 7.03
CA ALA A 141 -3.82 -2.36 6.03
C ALA A 141 -4.92 -1.32 6.36
N ALA A 142 -6.06 -1.76 6.89
CA ALA A 142 -7.15 -0.87 7.26
C ALA A 142 -6.76 0.07 8.42
N ILE A 143 -6.04 -0.44 9.41
CA ILE A 143 -5.51 0.38 10.51
C ILE A 143 -4.48 1.38 9.97
N ALA A 144 -3.56 0.93 9.13
CA ALA A 144 -2.56 1.79 8.50
C ALA A 144 -3.20 2.96 7.72
N VAL A 145 -4.19 2.67 6.86
CA VAL A 145 -4.90 3.70 6.09
C VAL A 145 -5.73 4.62 6.98
N LYS A 146 -6.36 4.10 8.04
CA LYS A 146 -7.06 4.92 9.04
C LYS A 146 -6.12 5.96 9.65
N LEU A 147 -4.92 5.57 10.06
CA LEU A 147 -3.93 6.46 10.64
C LEU A 147 -3.41 7.50 9.62
N LEU A 148 -3.20 7.10 8.36
CA LEU A 148 -2.86 8.03 7.27
C LEU A 148 -3.95 9.09 7.06
N HIS A 149 -5.23 8.70 7.08
CA HIS A 149 -6.34 9.65 7.02
C HIS A 149 -6.41 10.57 8.25
N GLN A 150 -6.14 10.06 9.45
CA GLN A 150 -6.07 10.85 10.67
C GLN A 150 -4.90 11.86 10.64
N ALA A 151 -3.81 11.52 9.96
CA ALA A 151 -2.70 12.44 9.73
C ALA A 151 -3.10 13.61 8.81
N GLY A 152 -4.03 13.39 7.89
CA GLY A 152 -4.53 14.41 6.97
C GLY A 152 -4.56 14.01 5.49
N VAL A 153 -4.25 12.75 5.14
CA VAL A 153 -4.35 12.27 3.74
C VAL A 153 -5.83 12.20 3.34
N PRO A 154 -6.27 12.88 2.26
CA PRO A 154 -7.67 12.87 1.84
C PRO A 154 -8.14 11.49 1.36
N LYS A 155 -9.42 11.17 1.61
CA LYS A 155 -10.01 9.87 1.25
C LYS A 155 -10.05 9.58 -0.26
N ASN A 156 -10.11 10.60 -1.09
CA ASN A 156 -10.08 10.45 -2.54
C ASN A 156 -8.64 10.42 -3.12
N VAL A 157 -7.63 10.74 -2.31
CA VAL A 157 -6.21 10.63 -2.65
C VAL A 157 -5.66 9.26 -2.27
N LEU A 158 -6.09 8.70 -1.14
CA LEU A 158 -5.75 7.35 -0.71
C LEU A 158 -7.03 6.56 -0.49
N GLN A 159 -7.21 5.47 -1.24
CA GLN A 159 -8.34 4.56 -1.09
C GLN A 159 -7.83 3.15 -0.81
N LEU A 160 -8.40 2.51 0.22
CA LEU A 160 -8.13 1.10 0.53
C LEU A 160 -9.13 0.22 -0.22
N ILE A 161 -8.64 -0.72 -1.03
CA ILE A 161 -9.46 -1.61 -1.86
C ILE A 161 -9.09 -3.08 -1.56
N PRO A 162 -9.53 -3.62 -0.42
CA PRO A 162 -9.30 -5.03 -0.10
C PRO A 162 -10.14 -5.91 -1.03
N GLY A 163 -9.53 -6.92 -1.61
CA GLY A 163 -10.25 -7.81 -2.52
C GLY A 163 -9.35 -8.82 -3.20
N LYS A 164 -9.98 -9.79 -3.87
CA LYS A 164 -9.26 -10.86 -4.56
C LYS A 164 -8.40 -10.31 -5.70
N GLY A 165 -7.15 -10.77 -5.78
CA GLY A 165 -6.20 -10.36 -6.82
C GLY A 165 -6.73 -10.57 -8.23
N GLU A 166 -7.40 -11.68 -8.46
CA GLU A 166 -8.01 -12.04 -9.76
C GLU A 166 -9.14 -11.11 -10.20
N VAL A 167 -9.83 -10.46 -9.26
CA VAL A 167 -10.94 -9.53 -9.55
C VAL A 167 -10.44 -8.10 -9.45
N VAL A 168 -10.14 -7.66 -8.23
CA VAL A 168 -9.78 -6.28 -7.94
C VAL A 168 -8.40 -5.92 -8.49
N GLY A 169 -7.41 -6.80 -8.28
CA GLY A 169 -6.05 -6.60 -8.77
C GLY A 169 -5.98 -6.42 -10.28
N ASN A 170 -6.70 -7.28 -11.04
CA ASN A 170 -6.76 -7.17 -12.49
C ASN A 170 -7.37 -5.84 -12.95
N ILE A 171 -8.47 -5.39 -12.34
CA ILE A 171 -9.13 -4.13 -12.70
C ILE A 171 -8.22 -2.94 -12.39
N LEU A 172 -7.61 -2.92 -11.20
CA LEU A 172 -6.74 -1.84 -10.76
C LEU A 172 -5.42 -1.76 -11.54
N SER A 173 -4.97 -2.86 -12.18
CA SER A 173 -3.73 -2.88 -12.98
C SER A 173 -3.95 -2.74 -14.48
N SER A 174 -5.20 -2.77 -14.97
CA SER A 174 -5.52 -2.72 -16.40
C SER A 174 -6.35 -1.51 -16.82
N SER A 175 -6.54 -0.54 -15.94
CA SER A 175 -7.35 0.64 -16.24
C SER A 175 -6.53 1.72 -16.93
N LYS A 176 -7.11 2.32 -17.98
CA LYS A 176 -6.53 3.48 -18.69
C LYS A 176 -6.36 4.74 -17.82
N ASN A 177 -7.02 4.77 -16.67
CA ASN A 177 -6.96 5.89 -15.72
C ASN A 177 -5.86 5.70 -14.65
N ILE A 178 -5.07 4.63 -14.75
CA ILE A 178 -3.94 4.35 -13.84
C ILE A 178 -2.63 4.71 -14.53
N ASN A 179 -1.81 5.49 -13.85
CA ASN A 179 -0.55 6.01 -14.38
C ASN A 179 0.67 5.20 -13.89
N GLY A 180 0.47 4.33 -12.90
CA GLY A 180 1.51 3.44 -12.43
C GLY A 180 0.99 2.33 -11.51
N VAL A 181 1.74 1.26 -11.45
CA VAL A 181 1.50 0.13 -10.55
C VAL A 181 2.80 -0.17 -9.80
N CYS A 182 2.71 -0.16 -8.47
CA CYS A 182 3.74 -0.69 -7.57
C CYS A 182 3.27 -2.05 -7.07
N PHE A 183 4.07 -3.06 -7.26
CA PHE A 183 3.76 -4.43 -6.89
C PHE A 183 4.91 -5.06 -6.13
N THR A 184 4.59 -5.74 -5.03
CA THR A 184 5.53 -6.65 -4.36
C THR A 184 4.85 -7.99 -4.14
N GLY A 185 5.48 -9.08 -4.59
CA GLY A 185 4.94 -10.43 -4.49
C GLY A 185 5.64 -11.44 -5.38
N SER A 186 4.90 -12.46 -5.86
CA SER A 186 5.49 -13.50 -6.70
C SER A 186 5.82 -13.02 -8.11
N THR A 187 6.89 -13.54 -8.69
CA THR A 187 7.30 -13.28 -10.09
C THR A 187 6.19 -13.64 -11.07
N GLU A 188 5.45 -14.73 -10.81
CA GLU A 188 4.32 -15.13 -11.66
C GLU A 188 3.23 -14.05 -11.69
N THR A 189 2.88 -13.50 -10.53
CA THR A 189 1.88 -12.41 -10.45
C THR A 189 2.40 -11.13 -11.11
N ALA A 190 3.68 -10.79 -10.94
CA ALA A 190 4.28 -9.64 -11.63
C ALA A 190 4.18 -9.77 -13.16
N HIS A 191 4.45 -10.95 -13.71
CA HIS A 191 4.29 -11.20 -15.16
C HIS A 191 2.84 -11.03 -15.62
N LYS A 192 1.85 -11.49 -14.84
CA LYS A 192 0.42 -11.28 -15.14
C LYS A 192 0.05 -9.79 -15.14
N ILE A 193 0.50 -9.05 -14.14
CA ILE A 193 0.27 -7.59 -14.04
C ILE A 193 0.94 -6.88 -15.22
N ASN A 194 2.19 -7.19 -15.53
CA ASN A 194 2.91 -6.59 -16.66
C ASN A 194 2.20 -6.81 -17.99
N LYS A 195 1.71 -8.03 -18.22
CA LYS A 195 0.90 -8.35 -19.41
C LYS A 195 -0.39 -7.51 -19.44
N ASN A 196 -1.11 -7.44 -18.34
CA ASN A 196 -2.33 -6.63 -18.24
C ASN A 196 -2.09 -5.15 -18.56
N ILE A 197 -1.00 -4.58 -18.04
CA ILE A 197 -0.60 -3.20 -18.31
C ILE A 197 -0.30 -3.03 -19.80
N ALA A 198 0.52 -3.92 -20.38
CA ALA A 198 0.92 -3.84 -21.78
C ALA A 198 -0.27 -3.92 -22.76
N GLU A 199 -1.31 -4.69 -22.41
CA GLU A 199 -2.49 -4.88 -23.25
C GLU A 199 -3.55 -3.78 -23.09
N ASN A 200 -3.66 -3.14 -21.93
CA ASN A 200 -4.83 -2.34 -21.57
C ASN A 200 -4.54 -0.92 -21.11
N SER A 201 -3.30 -0.62 -20.72
CA SER A 201 -2.94 0.67 -20.13
C SER A 201 -2.18 1.57 -21.14
N PRO A 202 -2.09 2.89 -20.90
CA PRO A 202 -1.23 3.77 -21.69
C PRO A 202 0.23 3.30 -21.71
N ILE A 203 0.93 3.56 -22.82
CA ILE A 203 2.31 3.09 -23.05
C ILE A 203 3.31 3.62 -22.01
N ASP A 204 3.02 4.75 -21.38
CA ASP A 204 3.85 5.40 -20.37
C ASP A 204 3.46 5.00 -18.92
N THR A 205 2.56 4.04 -18.75
CA THR A 205 2.20 3.52 -17.43
C THR A 205 3.41 2.89 -16.75
N ALA A 206 3.78 3.44 -15.58
CA ALA A 206 4.92 2.92 -14.84
C ALA A 206 4.61 1.57 -14.21
N PHE A 207 5.56 0.63 -14.28
CA PHE A 207 5.47 -0.63 -13.54
C PHE A 207 6.73 -0.84 -12.72
N ILE A 208 6.56 -0.85 -11.38
CA ILE A 208 7.60 -1.09 -10.40
C ILE A 208 7.26 -2.41 -9.73
N ALA A 209 8.09 -3.43 -9.93
CA ALA A 209 7.84 -4.77 -9.40
C ALA A 209 9.03 -5.26 -8.59
N GLU A 210 8.78 -5.50 -7.31
CA GLU A 210 9.70 -6.17 -6.40
C GLU A 210 9.23 -7.62 -6.23
N THR A 211 10.02 -8.56 -6.68
CA THR A 211 9.65 -9.99 -6.68
C THR A 211 10.63 -10.82 -5.86
N GLY A 212 10.41 -12.13 -5.80
CA GLY A 212 11.24 -13.05 -5.03
C GLY A 212 12.72 -13.00 -5.39
N GLY A 213 13.56 -13.16 -4.38
CA GLY A 213 15.00 -13.26 -4.48
C GLY A 213 15.52 -14.69 -4.32
N LEU A 214 16.81 -14.89 -4.54
CA LEU A 214 17.51 -16.14 -4.29
C LEU A 214 18.05 -16.15 -2.86
N ASN A 215 17.54 -17.04 -2.02
CA ASN A 215 18.09 -17.32 -0.70
C ASN A 215 18.73 -18.72 -0.69
N ALA A 216 19.99 -18.81 -0.30
CA ALA A 216 20.65 -20.10 -0.12
C ALA A 216 20.34 -20.67 1.27
N MET A 217 19.88 -21.92 1.32
CA MET A 217 19.86 -22.73 2.53
C MET A 217 20.99 -23.75 2.42
N ILE A 218 21.99 -23.64 3.31
CA ILE A 218 23.10 -24.56 3.39
C ILE A 218 22.81 -25.49 4.55
N VAL A 219 22.74 -26.80 4.29
CA VAL A 219 22.47 -27.87 5.27
C VAL A 219 23.75 -28.62 5.55
#